data_d02ff3fcf640d8bbbd2202a689fa26c4
#
_entry.id   d02ff3fcf640d8bbbd2202a689fa26c4
#
_cell.length_a   1.000
_cell.length_b   1.000
_cell.length_c   1.000
_cell.angle_alpha   90.00
_cell.angle_beta   90.00
_cell.angle_gamma   90.00
#
_symmetry.space_group_name_H-M   'P 1'
#
loop_
_entity.id
_entity.type
_entity.pdbx_description
1 polymer ?
#
loop_
_entity_poly.entity_id
_entity_poly.type
_entity_poly.pdbx_seq_one_letter_code
_entity_poly.pdbx_strand_id
1 'polypeptide(L)'
;IHYAVIDQLTDQPVGSLALMRIDAKNGVVEVGHVHFSPLLSRTAMATEAHSLLMHYVFDTLGYRRYEWKCNSLNEPSRRAALRLGFQYEGRFRQALVIKGHNRDTDWFSIIDSEWPQIHRAMRQWLAADNFSADGQQLRTLESFR
;
A
#
# COMPACT_ATOMS: atom_id res chain seq x y z
N ILE A 1 -3.58 13.03 -6.66
CA ILE A 1 -2.19 13.53 -6.51
C ILE A 1 -1.27 12.35 -6.76
N HIS A 2 -0.33 12.48 -7.70
CA HIS A 2 0.64 11.44 -8.03
C HIS A 2 1.99 11.74 -7.36
N TYR A 3 2.66 10.68 -6.91
CA TYR A 3 3.98 10.71 -6.31
C TYR A 3 4.91 9.79 -7.09
N ALA A 4 6.11 10.26 -7.43
CA ALA A 4 7.18 9.41 -7.91
C ALA A 4 7.88 8.73 -6.74
N VAL A 5 8.28 7.48 -6.92
CA VAL A 5 9.17 6.76 -6.02
C VAL A 5 10.57 6.87 -6.58
N ILE A 6 11.44 7.55 -5.84
CA ILE A 6 12.83 7.77 -6.23
C ILE A 6 13.73 6.87 -5.39
N ASP A 7 14.56 6.08 -6.05
CA ASP A 7 15.63 5.35 -5.38
C ASP A 7 16.73 6.33 -4.95
N GLN A 8 16.92 6.48 -3.65
CA GLN A 8 17.90 7.44 -3.10
C GLN A 8 19.36 7.08 -3.38
N LEU A 9 19.66 5.84 -3.71
CA LEU A 9 21.01 5.42 -4.05
C LEU A 9 21.41 5.82 -5.48
N THR A 10 20.44 5.79 -6.39
CA THR A 10 20.68 6.03 -7.82
C THR A 10 20.10 7.34 -8.31
N ASP A 11 19.28 8.00 -7.50
CA ASP A 11 18.49 9.21 -7.85
C ASP A 11 17.57 8.98 -9.08
N GLN A 12 17.13 7.74 -9.29
CA GLN A 12 16.29 7.37 -10.42
C GLN A 12 14.84 7.11 -10.00
N PRO A 13 13.85 7.52 -10.84
CA PRO A 13 12.47 7.15 -10.61
C PRO A 13 12.27 5.65 -10.90
N VAL A 14 11.81 4.91 -9.90
CA VAL A 14 11.61 3.45 -9.97
C VAL A 14 10.14 3.06 -9.94
N GLY A 15 9.23 4.01 -9.70
CA GLY A 15 7.80 3.75 -9.68
C GLY A 15 6.98 4.98 -9.37
N SER A 16 5.68 4.79 -9.28
CA SER A 16 4.73 5.83 -8.86
C SER A 16 3.55 5.22 -8.11
N LEU A 17 2.91 6.02 -7.29
CA LEU A 17 1.63 5.75 -6.64
C LEU A 17 0.86 7.06 -6.46
N ALA A 18 -0.44 6.96 -6.22
CA ALA A 18 -1.27 8.15 -6.13
C ALA A 18 -2.21 8.12 -4.93
N LEU A 19 -2.51 9.29 -4.38
CA LEU A 19 -3.68 9.53 -3.55
C LEU A 19 -4.83 10.01 -4.43
N MET A 20 -5.94 9.33 -4.38
CA MET A 20 -7.12 9.58 -5.20
C MET A 20 -8.40 9.49 -4.37
N ARG A 21 -9.53 9.92 -4.95
CA ARG A 21 -10.83 9.95 -4.26
C ARG A 21 -10.76 10.60 -2.87
N ILE A 22 -10.07 11.74 -2.81
CA ILE A 22 -9.83 12.45 -1.55
C ILE A 22 -11.15 13.07 -1.07
N ASP A 23 -11.62 12.62 0.09
CA ASP A 23 -12.73 13.17 0.82
C ASP A 23 -12.22 13.79 2.14
N ALA A 24 -11.74 15.01 2.05
CA ALA A 24 -11.13 15.69 3.19
C ALA A 24 -12.16 15.94 4.33
N LYS A 25 -13.45 16.11 4.00
CA LYS A 25 -14.50 16.31 5.00
C LYS A 25 -14.67 15.09 5.91
N ASN A 26 -14.56 13.91 5.34
CA ASN A 26 -14.68 12.64 6.06
C ASN A 26 -13.33 12.05 6.45
N GLY A 27 -12.21 12.66 6.04
CA GLY A 27 -10.86 12.16 6.30
C GLY A 27 -10.60 10.80 5.63
N VAL A 28 -11.03 10.65 4.36
CA VAL A 28 -10.93 9.40 3.60
C VAL A 28 -10.11 9.63 2.33
N VAL A 29 -9.24 8.69 2.00
CA VAL A 29 -8.46 8.73 0.77
C VAL A 29 -8.12 7.31 0.30
N GLU A 30 -8.01 7.14 -1.02
CA GLU A 30 -7.63 5.87 -1.65
C GLU A 30 -6.21 5.95 -2.19
N VAL A 31 -5.39 4.91 -1.97
CA VAL A 31 -4.17 4.69 -2.74
C VAL A 31 -4.49 3.93 -4.02
N GLY A 32 -4.00 4.45 -5.13
CA GLY A 32 -4.19 3.81 -6.43
C GLY A 32 -3.11 4.19 -7.42
N HIS A 33 -3.31 3.80 -8.68
CA HIS A 33 -2.31 4.01 -9.74
C HIS A 33 -0.90 3.58 -9.32
N VAL A 34 -0.82 2.42 -8.64
CA VAL A 34 0.46 1.85 -8.20
C VAL A 34 1.15 1.21 -9.40
N HIS A 35 2.20 1.85 -9.87
CA HIS A 35 3.04 1.39 -10.98
C HIS A 35 4.47 1.25 -10.49
N PHE A 36 4.88 0.03 -10.20
CA PHE A 36 6.22 -0.29 -9.71
C PHE A 36 7.01 -1.00 -10.81
N SER A 37 8.18 -0.48 -11.13
CA SER A 37 9.09 -1.12 -12.05
C SER A 37 9.59 -2.47 -11.49
N PRO A 38 10.19 -3.34 -12.32
CA PRO A 38 10.83 -4.56 -11.82
C PRO A 38 11.91 -4.29 -10.76
N LEU A 39 12.56 -3.13 -10.79
CA LEU A 39 13.58 -2.72 -9.80
C LEU A 39 12.97 -2.43 -8.43
N LEU A 40 11.69 -1.99 -8.38
CA LEU A 40 10.98 -1.66 -7.14
C LEU A 40 10.12 -2.81 -6.64
N SER A 41 9.52 -3.56 -7.55
CA SER A 41 8.57 -4.63 -7.22
C SER A 41 9.21 -5.70 -6.33
N ARG A 42 8.51 -6.08 -5.24
CA ARG A 42 8.93 -7.11 -4.28
C ARG A 42 10.21 -6.79 -3.49
N THR A 43 10.57 -5.52 -3.39
CA THR A 43 11.71 -5.05 -2.59
C THR A 43 11.24 -4.44 -1.26
N ALA A 44 12.18 -4.23 -0.33
CA ALA A 44 11.93 -3.47 0.90
C ALA A 44 11.48 -2.03 0.58
N MET A 45 12.07 -1.42 -0.45
CA MET A 45 11.76 -0.08 -0.94
C MET A 45 10.29 0.06 -1.36
N ALA A 46 9.67 -0.99 -1.95
CA ALA A 46 8.24 -0.98 -2.28
C ALA A 46 7.36 -0.88 -1.03
N THR A 47 7.73 -1.58 0.04
CA THR A 47 7.03 -1.50 1.33
C THR A 47 7.26 -0.14 1.99
N GLU A 48 8.48 0.40 1.92
CA GLU A 48 8.82 1.72 2.44
C GLU A 48 8.01 2.82 1.74
N ALA A 49 7.88 2.78 0.41
CA ALA A 49 7.07 3.73 -0.35
C ALA A 49 5.61 3.78 0.15
N HIS A 50 5.01 2.62 0.39
CA HIS A 50 3.67 2.55 0.99
C HIS A 50 3.65 3.07 2.42
N SER A 51 4.65 2.72 3.24
CA SER A 51 4.77 3.18 4.63
C SER A 51 4.86 4.70 4.74
N LEU A 52 5.66 5.33 3.87
CA LEU A 52 5.81 6.78 3.81
C LEU A 52 4.49 7.47 3.42
N LEU A 53 3.76 6.93 2.45
CA LEU A 53 2.49 7.51 2.02
C LEU A 53 1.40 7.33 3.09
N MET A 54 1.35 6.18 3.77
CA MET A 54 0.45 5.95 4.90
C MET A 54 0.76 6.89 6.06
N HIS A 55 2.05 7.07 6.40
CA HIS A 55 2.48 8.02 7.43
C HIS A 55 2.02 9.44 7.09
N TYR A 56 2.19 9.88 5.85
CA TYR A 56 1.70 11.17 5.41
C TYR A 56 0.18 11.30 5.58
N VAL A 57 -0.59 10.28 5.21
CA VAL A 57 -2.06 10.30 5.31
C VAL A 57 -2.54 10.33 6.77
N PHE A 58 -2.02 9.46 7.62
CA PHE A 58 -2.50 9.33 8.98
C PHE A 58 -1.90 10.37 9.93
N ASP A 59 -0.57 10.56 9.87
CA ASP A 59 0.13 11.37 10.88
C ASP A 59 0.26 12.84 10.46
N THR A 60 0.34 13.16 9.15
CA THR A 60 0.45 14.54 8.68
C THR A 60 -0.91 15.14 8.33
N LEU A 61 -1.74 14.42 7.55
CA LEU A 61 -3.07 14.92 7.16
C LEU A 61 -4.13 14.65 8.22
N GLY A 62 -3.90 13.74 9.17
CA GLY A 62 -4.86 13.36 10.20
C GLY A 62 -6.10 12.66 9.65
N TYR A 63 -5.98 11.95 8.53
CA TYR A 63 -7.08 11.22 7.94
C TYR A 63 -7.37 9.96 8.77
N ARG A 64 -8.63 9.55 8.75
CA ARG A 64 -9.10 8.44 9.57
C ARG A 64 -9.26 7.12 8.81
N ARG A 65 -9.16 7.15 7.45
CA ARG A 65 -9.36 5.97 6.61
C ARG A 65 -8.51 6.04 5.34
N TYR A 66 -7.79 4.97 5.09
CA TYR A 66 -6.96 4.77 3.90
C TYR A 66 -7.44 3.54 3.15
N GLU A 67 -7.86 3.71 1.89
CA GLU A 67 -8.53 2.68 1.10
C GLU A 67 -7.60 2.09 0.05
N TRP A 68 -7.84 0.82 -0.25
CA TRP A 68 -7.27 0.10 -1.38
C TRP A 68 -8.37 -0.65 -2.12
N LYS A 69 -8.41 -0.55 -3.46
CA LYS A 69 -9.38 -1.22 -4.31
C LYS A 69 -8.67 -1.93 -5.45
N CYS A 70 -9.12 -3.13 -5.77
CA CYS A 70 -8.59 -3.85 -6.93
C CYS A 70 -9.65 -4.70 -7.61
N ASN A 71 -9.35 -5.11 -8.85
CA ASN A 71 -10.14 -6.15 -9.50
C ASN A 71 -10.08 -7.42 -8.65
N SER A 72 -11.22 -8.06 -8.42
CA SER A 72 -11.32 -9.28 -7.61
C SER A 72 -10.47 -10.44 -8.15
N LEU A 73 -10.14 -10.41 -9.44
CA LEU A 73 -9.25 -11.37 -10.11
C LEU A 73 -7.77 -11.00 -9.98
N ASN A 74 -7.44 -9.82 -9.45
CA ASN A 74 -6.05 -9.40 -9.26
C ASN A 74 -5.50 -9.92 -7.92
N GLU A 75 -5.19 -11.18 -7.89
CA GLU A 75 -4.68 -11.85 -6.69
C GLU A 75 -3.36 -11.24 -6.16
N PRO A 76 -2.39 -10.83 -6.99
CA PRO A 76 -1.21 -10.12 -6.49
C PRO A 76 -1.54 -8.84 -5.71
N SER A 77 -2.51 -8.04 -6.20
CA SER A 77 -2.93 -6.82 -5.52
C SER A 77 -3.65 -7.11 -4.20
N ARG A 78 -4.51 -8.14 -4.17
CA ARG A 78 -5.18 -8.60 -2.95
C ARG A 78 -4.17 -9.01 -1.87
N ARG A 79 -3.19 -9.85 -2.24
CA ARG A 79 -2.11 -10.26 -1.32
C ARG A 79 -1.27 -9.08 -0.84
N ALA A 80 -0.97 -8.12 -1.72
CA ALA A 80 -0.23 -6.93 -1.33
C ALA A 80 -0.98 -6.10 -0.29
N ALA A 81 -2.27 -5.85 -0.48
CA ALA A 81 -3.10 -5.12 0.47
C ALA A 81 -3.11 -5.82 1.85
N LEU A 82 -3.41 -7.11 1.90
CA LEU A 82 -3.43 -7.88 3.15
C LEU A 82 -2.05 -7.88 3.84
N ARG A 83 -0.97 -8.09 3.06
CA ARG A 83 0.40 -8.05 3.60
C ARG A 83 0.74 -6.69 4.21
N LEU A 84 0.29 -5.59 3.60
CA LEU A 84 0.53 -4.22 4.10
C LEU A 84 -0.33 -3.87 5.32
N GLY A 85 -1.29 -4.71 5.69
CA GLY A 85 -2.11 -4.52 6.88
C GLY A 85 -3.53 -4.06 6.60
N PHE A 86 -3.92 -3.91 5.34
CA PHE A 86 -5.31 -3.61 5.02
C PHE A 86 -6.23 -4.78 5.39
N GLN A 87 -7.41 -4.45 5.86
CA GLN A 87 -8.48 -5.41 6.10
C GLN A 87 -9.42 -5.47 4.89
N TYR A 88 -9.83 -6.67 4.50
CA TYR A 88 -10.84 -6.88 3.48
C TYR A 88 -12.22 -6.51 4.01
N GLU A 89 -12.95 -5.66 3.27
CA GLU A 89 -14.29 -5.22 3.68
C GLU A 89 -15.41 -5.83 2.84
N GLY A 90 -15.14 -6.19 1.60
CA GLY A 90 -16.16 -6.81 0.76
C GLY A 90 -15.91 -6.68 -0.73
N ARG A 91 -16.81 -7.30 -1.49
CA ARG A 91 -16.81 -7.29 -2.96
C ARG A 91 -18.01 -6.56 -3.52
N PHE A 92 -17.76 -5.56 -4.35
CA PHE A 92 -18.79 -4.96 -5.19
C PHE A 92 -18.88 -5.75 -6.49
N ARG A 93 -19.93 -6.55 -6.61
CA ARG A 93 -20.17 -7.35 -7.80
C ARG A 93 -20.64 -6.47 -8.95
N GLN A 94 -20.16 -6.75 -10.17
CA GLN A 94 -20.49 -5.98 -11.39
C GLN A 94 -20.29 -4.47 -11.21
N ALA A 95 -19.23 -4.11 -10.49
CA ALA A 95 -18.96 -2.71 -10.14
C ALA A 95 -18.62 -1.85 -11.33
N LEU A 96 -17.93 -2.41 -12.33
CA LEU A 96 -17.45 -1.70 -13.52
C LEU A 96 -17.52 -2.60 -14.76
N VAL A 97 -17.57 -1.95 -15.93
CA VAL A 97 -17.29 -2.59 -17.21
C VAL A 97 -15.99 -2.00 -17.75
N ILE A 98 -14.97 -2.84 -17.98
CA ILE A 98 -13.68 -2.42 -18.51
C ILE A 98 -13.37 -3.20 -19.78
N LYS A 99 -13.20 -2.48 -20.89
CA LYS A 99 -12.96 -3.07 -22.23
C LYS A 99 -13.99 -4.14 -22.59
N GLY A 100 -15.27 -3.89 -22.26
CA GLY A 100 -16.37 -4.81 -22.54
C GLY A 100 -16.50 -6.01 -21.59
N HIS A 101 -15.64 -6.12 -20.58
CA HIS A 101 -15.68 -7.21 -19.60
C HIS A 101 -16.15 -6.72 -18.22
N ASN A 102 -16.90 -7.57 -17.52
CA ASN A 102 -17.29 -7.31 -16.15
C ASN A 102 -16.08 -7.23 -15.24
N ARG A 103 -16.11 -6.31 -14.28
CA ARG A 103 -15.15 -6.21 -13.20
C ARG A 103 -15.87 -6.13 -11.85
N ASP A 104 -15.71 -7.16 -11.06
CA ASP A 104 -15.97 -7.09 -9.62
C ASP A 104 -14.80 -6.39 -8.93
N THR A 105 -15.10 -5.55 -7.94
CA THR A 105 -14.06 -4.79 -7.21
C THR A 105 -14.05 -5.19 -5.75
N ASP A 106 -12.90 -5.62 -5.28
CA ASP A 106 -12.65 -5.89 -3.87
C ASP A 106 -12.16 -4.62 -3.17
N TRP A 107 -12.67 -4.39 -1.97
CA TRP A 107 -12.42 -3.24 -1.13
C TRP A 107 -11.65 -3.65 0.11
N PHE A 108 -10.65 -2.84 0.45
CA PHE A 108 -9.81 -2.99 1.64
C PHE A 108 -9.57 -1.63 2.26
N SER A 109 -9.35 -1.59 3.57
CA SER A 109 -8.99 -0.36 4.27
C SER A 109 -8.05 -0.60 5.44
N ILE A 110 -7.40 0.49 5.87
CA ILE A 110 -6.80 0.68 7.18
C ILE A 110 -7.50 1.89 7.79
N ILE A 111 -7.85 1.82 9.08
CA ILE A 111 -8.38 2.95 9.83
C ILE A 111 -7.37 3.49 10.84
N ASP A 112 -7.59 4.71 11.30
CA ASP A 112 -6.67 5.43 12.19
C ASP A 112 -6.32 4.68 13.48
N SER A 113 -7.30 3.96 14.06
CA SER A 113 -7.06 3.15 15.27
C SER A 113 -6.16 1.93 15.04
N GLU A 114 -6.01 1.45 13.79
CA GLU A 114 -5.15 0.32 13.41
C GLU A 114 -3.73 0.78 13.04
N TRP A 115 -3.63 2.03 12.56
CA TRP A 115 -2.39 2.59 12.04
C TRP A 115 -1.20 2.51 13.01
N PRO A 116 -1.31 2.83 14.31
CA PRO A 116 -0.17 2.77 15.21
C PRO A 116 0.51 1.39 15.30
N GLN A 117 -0.27 0.32 15.24
CA GLN A 117 0.26 -1.05 15.22
C GLN A 117 0.93 -1.37 13.88
N ILE A 118 0.28 -1.03 12.78
CA ILE A 118 0.79 -1.25 11.42
C ILE A 118 2.09 -0.46 11.22
N HIS A 119 2.13 0.80 11.66
CA HIS A 119 3.32 1.64 11.56
C HIS A 119 4.52 1.05 12.33
N ARG A 120 4.30 0.60 13.57
CA ARG A 120 5.37 -0.08 14.33
C ARG A 120 5.88 -1.31 13.60
N ALA A 121 4.98 -2.15 13.10
CA ALA A 121 5.34 -3.36 12.36
C ALA A 121 6.16 -3.04 11.10
N MET A 122 5.76 -2.04 10.32
CA MET A 122 6.49 -1.60 9.14
C MET A 122 7.88 -1.08 9.48
N ARG A 123 8.01 -0.25 10.53
CA ARG A 123 9.31 0.26 10.98
C ARG A 123 10.24 -0.86 11.46
N GLN A 124 9.72 -1.82 12.22
CA GLN A 124 10.50 -2.97 12.67
C GLN A 124 10.91 -3.88 11.52
N TRP A 125 10.00 -4.09 10.56
CA TRP A 125 10.29 -4.90 9.39
C TRP A 125 11.35 -4.26 8.49
N LEU A 126 11.30 -2.92 8.32
CA LEU A 126 12.25 -2.14 7.50
C LEU A 126 13.62 -1.93 8.18
N ALA A 127 13.75 -2.29 9.45
CA ALA A 127 15.02 -2.17 10.15
C ALA A 127 16.10 -3.05 9.51
N ALA A 128 17.34 -2.54 9.43
CA ALA A 128 18.43 -3.20 8.73
C ALA A 128 18.75 -4.60 9.26
N ASP A 129 18.54 -4.84 10.56
CA ASP A 129 18.75 -6.12 11.23
C ASP A 129 17.71 -7.19 10.86
N ASN A 130 16.64 -6.83 10.17
CA ASN A 130 15.67 -7.78 9.63
C ASN A 130 16.08 -8.32 8.25
N PHE A 131 17.21 -7.92 7.71
CA PHE A 131 17.67 -8.36 6.40
C PHE A 131 19.07 -9.00 6.51
N SER A 132 19.24 -10.12 5.82
CA SER A 132 20.56 -10.77 5.66
C SER A 132 21.44 -9.96 4.71
N ALA A 133 22.74 -10.32 4.66
CA ALA A 133 23.72 -9.64 3.80
C ALA A 133 23.37 -9.67 2.30
N ASP A 134 22.60 -10.66 1.86
CA ASP A 134 22.07 -10.79 0.50
C ASP A 134 20.68 -10.16 0.32
N GLY A 135 20.19 -9.38 1.31
CA GLY A 135 18.96 -8.61 1.25
C GLY A 135 17.67 -9.40 1.46
N GLN A 136 17.75 -10.66 1.95
CA GLN A 136 16.57 -11.45 2.27
C GLN A 136 16.02 -11.08 3.66
N GLN A 137 14.68 -10.93 3.75
CA GLN A 137 14.06 -10.70 5.06
C GLN A 137 14.24 -11.91 5.98
N LEU A 138 14.58 -11.68 7.24
CA LEU A 138 14.68 -12.72 8.26
C LEU A 138 13.30 -13.06 8.86
N ARG A 139 12.44 -12.05 8.98
CA ARG A 139 11.07 -12.18 9.48
C ARG A 139 10.11 -11.51 8.52
N THR A 140 8.91 -12.09 8.37
CA THR A 140 7.87 -11.50 7.51
C THR A 140 7.22 -10.29 8.19
N LEU A 141 6.64 -9.37 7.40
CA LEU A 141 5.96 -8.19 7.94
C LEU A 141 4.80 -8.57 8.89
N GLU A 142 4.08 -9.65 8.56
CA GLU A 142 2.97 -10.15 9.38
C GLU A 142 3.43 -10.58 10.77
N SER A 143 4.66 -11.05 10.93
CA SER A 143 5.18 -11.52 12.21
C SER A 143 5.49 -10.39 13.20
N PHE A 144 5.41 -9.13 12.77
CA PHE A 144 5.58 -7.95 13.61
C PHE A 144 4.24 -7.31 14.03
N ARG A 145 3.11 -7.81 13.54
CA ARG A 145 1.76 -7.32 13.85
C ARG A 145 1.09 -8.09 14.98
#